data_3150c36998ed2df33299066ed8d8d518
#
_entry.id   3150c36998ed2df33299066ed8d8d518
#
_cell.length_a   1.000
_cell.length_b   1.000
_cell.length_c   1.000
_cell.angle_alpha   90.00
_cell.angle_beta   90.00
_cell.angle_gamma   90.00
#
_symmetry.space_group_name_H-M   'P 1'
#
loop_
_entity.id
_entity.type
_entity.pdbx_description
1 polymer ?
#
loop_
_entity_poly.entity_id
_entity_poly.type
_entity_poly.pdbx_seq_one_letter_code
_entity_poly.pdbx_strand_id
1 'polypeptide(L)'
;MMGVPATGASSTDLYILTHNKIGNVFLKGRSYSGVTATKSVVTKINATVSLATTGGQKRFIATDQEGGYVQVLKGPGFSTMPTALHQGTWAPSTLKAAATTWGKQLHAAGLNVNLAPVADTVPSAAFAPYNLPIGYWYREYGYTSWHVADEVAAFVSGMRAGGVAPVAKHFPGLGRVTKNTDTSTNVKDTITTRYSVYRRPFIRAMAYGTRWIMVSNAIYTQIDPYHVGPFSPTIMKTMLRHDLGFTGIVVSDDMCNAKQLSPWSYATRAKNFFNAGGTMMLCVNAAAIPTIHQALVSAAKASPSFRAKIDAAALEVLQTRVGQ
;
A
#
# COMPACT_ATOMS: atom_id res chain seq x y z
N MET A 1 -9.01 -4.14 2.12
CA MET A 1 -8.51 -4.63 0.80
C MET A 1 -8.08 -6.09 0.96
N MET A 2 -8.59 -6.99 0.13
CA MET A 2 -8.32 -8.44 0.21
C MET A 2 -7.37 -8.89 -0.89
N GLY A 3 -6.39 -9.72 -0.54
CA GLY A 3 -5.47 -10.34 -1.51
C GLY A 3 -6.15 -11.45 -2.31
N VAL A 4 -6.06 -11.38 -3.64
CA VAL A 4 -6.51 -12.40 -4.59
C VAL A 4 -5.33 -12.77 -5.49
N PRO A 5 -5.10 -14.05 -5.83
CA PRO A 5 -4.03 -14.42 -6.74
C PRO A 5 -4.13 -13.71 -8.10
N ALA A 6 -3.02 -13.14 -8.58
CA ALA A 6 -2.97 -12.46 -9.87
C ALA A 6 -3.19 -13.43 -11.06
N THR A 7 -3.05 -14.73 -10.83
CA THR A 7 -3.28 -15.80 -11.82
C THR A 7 -4.74 -16.21 -11.93
N GLY A 8 -5.63 -15.76 -11.03
CA GLY A 8 -7.06 -16.05 -11.07
C GLY A 8 -7.73 -16.05 -9.70
N ALA A 9 -8.96 -15.56 -9.64
CA ALA A 9 -9.80 -15.65 -8.46
C ALA A 9 -10.49 -17.03 -8.40
N SER A 10 -10.30 -17.76 -7.31
CA SER A 10 -11.01 -19.01 -7.04
C SER A 10 -12.49 -18.77 -6.70
N SER A 11 -13.32 -19.81 -6.71
CA SER A 11 -14.70 -19.74 -6.22
C SER A 11 -14.75 -19.30 -4.74
N THR A 12 -13.81 -19.76 -3.93
CA THR A 12 -13.66 -19.36 -2.52
C THR A 12 -13.33 -17.87 -2.39
N ASP A 13 -12.40 -17.33 -3.21
CA ASP A 13 -12.09 -15.89 -3.19
C ASP A 13 -13.34 -15.06 -3.53
N LEU A 14 -14.08 -15.46 -4.58
CA LEU A 14 -15.31 -14.77 -4.99
C LEU A 14 -16.41 -14.85 -3.93
N TYR A 15 -16.55 -16.01 -3.28
CA TYR A 15 -17.46 -16.18 -2.15
C TYR A 15 -17.11 -15.23 -1.00
N ILE A 16 -15.84 -15.19 -0.58
CA ILE A 16 -15.39 -14.29 0.49
C ILE A 16 -15.62 -12.82 0.12
N LEU A 17 -15.32 -12.42 -1.13
CA LEU A 17 -15.55 -11.06 -1.61
C LEU A 17 -17.03 -10.64 -1.48
N THR A 18 -17.95 -11.52 -1.86
CA THR A 18 -19.39 -11.23 -1.87
C THR A 18 -20.01 -11.33 -0.48
N HIS A 19 -19.72 -12.42 0.24
CA HIS A 19 -20.30 -12.71 1.54
C HIS A 19 -19.86 -11.70 2.62
N ASN A 20 -18.57 -11.30 2.58
CA ASN A 20 -18.02 -10.31 3.52
C ASN A 20 -18.06 -8.87 2.96
N LYS A 21 -18.74 -8.63 1.84
CA LYS A 21 -18.95 -7.30 1.24
C LYS A 21 -17.63 -6.51 1.06
N ILE A 22 -16.60 -7.18 0.54
CA ILE A 22 -15.26 -6.58 0.40
C ILE A 22 -15.24 -5.61 -0.78
N GLY A 23 -14.98 -4.35 -0.48
CA GLY A 23 -15.00 -3.26 -1.45
C GLY A 23 -13.74 -3.10 -2.29
N ASN A 24 -12.59 -3.71 -1.94
CA ASN A 24 -11.31 -3.47 -2.61
C ASN A 24 -10.44 -4.73 -2.64
N VAL A 25 -9.63 -4.88 -3.71
CA VAL A 25 -8.84 -6.09 -3.98
C VAL A 25 -7.39 -5.72 -4.28
N PHE A 26 -6.49 -6.59 -3.87
CA PHE A 26 -5.06 -6.56 -4.19
C PHE A 26 -4.69 -7.85 -4.94
N LEU A 27 -4.21 -7.73 -6.17
CA LEU A 27 -3.69 -8.86 -6.94
C LEU A 27 -2.29 -9.20 -6.45
N LYS A 28 -2.14 -10.39 -5.85
CA LYS A 28 -0.92 -10.87 -5.19
C LYS A 28 -0.23 -12.00 -5.96
N GLY A 29 0.99 -12.31 -5.56
CA GLY A 29 1.80 -13.38 -6.13
C GLY A 29 2.59 -12.93 -7.36
N ARG A 30 2.61 -13.76 -8.40
CA ARG A 30 3.26 -13.47 -9.69
C ARG A 30 2.40 -14.01 -10.82
N SER A 31 2.23 -13.21 -11.88
CA SER A 31 1.56 -13.64 -13.13
C SER A 31 2.43 -13.24 -14.32
N TYR A 32 2.62 -14.18 -15.22
CA TYR A 32 3.35 -14.00 -16.48
C TYR A 32 2.43 -14.02 -17.70
N SER A 33 1.12 -14.00 -17.46
CA SER A 33 0.09 -14.23 -18.50
C SER A 33 -0.28 -12.97 -19.29
N GLY A 34 0.29 -11.80 -18.95
CA GLY A 34 0.10 -10.56 -19.67
C GLY A 34 -1.20 -9.82 -19.38
N VAL A 35 -1.37 -8.68 -20.08
CA VAL A 35 -2.46 -7.70 -19.86
C VAL A 35 -3.83 -8.33 -20.08
N THR A 36 -4.05 -9.07 -21.19
CA THR A 36 -5.37 -9.63 -21.52
C THR A 36 -5.84 -10.64 -20.49
N ALA A 37 -4.97 -11.55 -20.06
CA ALA A 37 -5.31 -12.53 -19.03
C ALA A 37 -5.59 -11.86 -17.68
N THR A 38 -4.78 -10.86 -17.30
CA THR A 38 -5.02 -10.08 -16.07
C THR A 38 -6.36 -9.34 -16.14
N LYS A 39 -6.72 -8.76 -17.29
CA LYS A 39 -8.02 -8.12 -17.50
C LYS A 39 -9.17 -9.10 -17.27
N SER A 40 -9.04 -10.34 -17.73
CA SER A 40 -10.07 -11.37 -17.50
C SER A 40 -10.25 -11.67 -16.01
N VAL A 41 -9.13 -11.74 -15.23
CA VAL A 41 -9.18 -11.91 -13.78
C VAL A 41 -9.91 -10.73 -13.13
N VAL A 42 -9.56 -9.50 -13.49
CA VAL A 42 -10.20 -8.28 -12.96
C VAL A 42 -11.69 -8.23 -13.33
N THR A 43 -12.06 -8.59 -14.55
CA THR A 43 -13.45 -8.65 -15.00
C THR A 43 -14.25 -9.64 -14.16
N LYS A 44 -13.71 -10.83 -13.90
CA LYS A 44 -14.36 -11.85 -13.04
C LYS A 44 -14.57 -11.33 -11.60
N ILE A 45 -13.59 -10.63 -11.04
CA ILE A 45 -13.71 -9.99 -9.72
C ILE A 45 -14.79 -8.89 -9.75
N ASN A 46 -14.80 -8.03 -10.76
CA ASN A 46 -15.75 -6.92 -10.87
C ASN A 46 -17.18 -7.39 -11.19
N ALA A 47 -17.37 -8.57 -11.79
CA ALA A 47 -18.69 -9.15 -11.98
C ALA A 47 -19.43 -9.42 -10.65
N THR A 48 -18.72 -9.43 -9.51
CA THR A 48 -19.33 -9.55 -8.18
C THR A 48 -19.75 -8.21 -7.56
N VAL A 49 -19.60 -7.09 -8.27
CA VAL A 49 -20.08 -5.76 -7.83
C VAL A 49 -21.59 -5.68 -7.99
N SER A 50 -22.28 -5.31 -6.92
CA SER A 50 -23.73 -5.10 -6.90
C SER A 50 -24.10 -4.15 -5.75
N LEU A 51 -25.36 -3.72 -5.71
CA LEU A 51 -25.89 -2.97 -4.57
C LEU A 51 -25.71 -3.75 -3.26
N ALA A 52 -25.94 -5.05 -3.27
CA ALA A 52 -25.84 -5.92 -2.10
C ALA A 52 -24.40 -6.14 -1.61
N THR A 53 -23.41 -6.16 -2.51
CA THR A 53 -22.02 -6.50 -2.17
C THR A 53 -21.11 -5.28 -1.92
N THR A 54 -21.28 -4.21 -2.68
CA THR A 54 -20.42 -3.02 -2.63
C THR A 54 -21.20 -1.71 -2.61
N GLY A 55 -22.52 -1.75 -2.44
CA GLY A 55 -23.38 -0.57 -2.62
C GLY A 55 -23.34 -0.02 -4.06
N GLY A 56 -23.09 -0.89 -5.06
CA GLY A 56 -22.93 -0.50 -6.46
C GLY A 56 -21.59 0.17 -6.79
N GLN A 57 -20.71 0.36 -5.81
CA GLN A 57 -19.43 1.05 -6.00
C GLN A 57 -18.41 0.13 -6.69
N LYS A 58 -17.72 0.66 -7.71
CA LYS A 58 -16.58 -0.01 -8.36
C LYS A 58 -15.46 -0.25 -7.33
N ARG A 59 -14.70 -1.35 -7.49
CA ARG A 59 -13.58 -1.66 -6.59
C ARG A 59 -12.33 -0.87 -6.94
N PHE A 60 -11.51 -0.57 -5.93
CA PHE A 60 -10.08 -0.38 -6.16
C PHE A 60 -9.47 -1.75 -6.37
N ILE A 61 -8.76 -1.90 -7.49
CA ILE A 61 -7.99 -3.10 -7.85
C ILE A 61 -6.53 -2.70 -7.89
N ALA A 62 -5.77 -3.18 -6.91
CA ALA A 62 -4.38 -2.84 -6.70
C ALA A 62 -3.42 -3.99 -7.04
N THR A 63 -2.15 -3.67 -7.21
CA THR A 63 -1.04 -4.64 -7.26
C THR A 63 0.26 -3.96 -6.87
N ASP A 64 1.34 -4.74 -6.59
CA ASP A 64 2.70 -4.23 -6.48
C ASP A 64 3.40 -4.28 -7.83
N GLN A 65 3.59 -3.11 -8.43
CA GLN A 65 4.31 -2.96 -9.69
C GLN A 65 5.40 -1.89 -9.51
N GLU A 66 6.40 -2.21 -8.67
CA GLU A 66 7.54 -1.34 -8.37
C GLU A 66 8.61 -1.45 -9.46
N GLY A 67 8.80 -2.65 -9.97
CA GLY A 67 9.87 -3.08 -10.87
C GLY A 67 10.84 -4.04 -10.19
N GLY A 68 11.80 -4.55 -10.97
CA GLY A 68 12.81 -5.48 -10.47
C GLY A 68 12.22 -6.73 -9.80
N TYR A 69 12.58 -6.93 -8.54
CA TYR A 69 12.12 -8.06 -7.74
C TYR A 69 10.67 -7.95 -7.27
N VAL A 70 10.09 -6.75 -7.29
CA VAL A 70 8.69 -6.50 -6.90
C VAL A 70 7.89 -6.01 -8.10
N GLN A 71 7.68 -6.92 -9.03
CA GLN A 71 6.81 -6.75 -10.19
C GLN A 71 5.89 -7.96 -10.28
N VAL A 72 4.63 -7.80 -9.86
CA VAL A 72 3.63 -8.88 -9.80
C VAL A 72 3.19 -9.31 -11.19
N LEU A 73 2.93 -8.35 -12.08
CA LEU A 73 2.36 -8.58 -13.40
C LEU A 73 3.43 -8.47 -14.48
N LYS A 74 3.58 -9.53 -15.24
CA LYS A 74 4.55 -9.67 -16.34
C LYS A 74 3.90 -10.35 -17.54
N GLY A 75 4.65 -10.50 -18.65
CA GLY A 75 4.19 -11.14 -19.88
C GLY A 75 3.65 -10.16 -20.91
N PRO A 76 2.99 -10.64 -21.98
CA PRO A 76 2.59 -9.81 -23.13
C PRO A 76 1.78 -8.57 -22.73
N GLY A 77 2.23 -7.40 -23.18
CA GLY A 77 1.61 -6.12 -22.90
C GLY A 77 2.08 -5.44 -21.60
N PHE A 78 2.82 -6.12 -20.72
CA PHE A 78 3.52 -5.49 -19.60
C PHE A 78 5.02 -5.32 -19.91
N SER A 79 5.55 -4.14 -19.66
CA SER A 79 6.98 -3.88 -19.73
C SER A 79 7.74 -4.64 -18.64
N THR A 80 8.95 -5.10 -18.90
CA THR A 80 9.91 -5.46 -17.87
C THR A 80 10.41 -4.18 -17.23
N MET A 81 10.07 -3.97 -15.96
CA MET A 81 10.47 -2.78 -15.22
C MET A 81 11.80 -3.04 -14.51
N PRO A 82 12.79 -2.15 -14.60
CA PRO A 82 14.05 -2.30 -13.85
C PRO A 82 13.79 -2.06 -12.34
N THR A 83 14.79 -2.36 -11.51
CA THR A 83 14.74 -2.06 -10.07
C THR A 83 14.59 -0.56 -9.83
N ALA A 84 14.02 -0.16 -8.70
CA ALA A 84 13.88 1.26 -8.38
C ALA A 84 15.24 1.97 -8.29
N LEU A 85 16.28 1.29 -7.78
CA LEU A 85 17.64 1.83 -7.76
C LEU A 85 18.16 2.15 -9.19
N HIS A 86 17.86 1.29 -10.16
CA HIS A 86 18.21 1.58 -11.57
C HIS A 86 17.30 2.70 -12.13
N GLN A 87 15.99 2.70 -11.84
CA GLN A 87 15.10 3.79 -12.23
C GLN A 87 15.61 5.14 -11.72
N GLY A 88 16.16 5.19 -10.49
CA GLY A 88 16.74 6.38 -9.88
C GLY A 88 18.03 6.88 -10.54
N THR A 89 18.62 6.15 -11.53
CA THR A 89 19.72 6.68 -12.33
C THR A 89 19.25 7.45 -13.57
N TRP A 90 17.94 7.46 -13.84
CA TRP A 90 17.38 8.17 -14.96
C TRP A 90 17.12 9.65 -14.65
N ALA A 91 16.94 10.47 -15.68
CA ALA A 91 16.37 11.78 -15.48
C ALA A 91 14.89 11.63 -15.01
N PRO A 92 14.40 12.47 -14.08
CA PRO A 92 13.01 12.40 -13.61
C PRO A 92 11.96 12.46 -14.73
N SER A 93 12.25 13.17 -15.83
CA SER A 93 11.39 13.20 -17.03
C SER A 93 11.30 11.84 -17.72
N THR A 94 12.39 11.10 -17.78
CA THR A 94 12.46 9.75 -18.34
C THR A 94 11.66 8.77 -17.48
N LEU A 95 11.86 8.82 -16.15
CA LEU A 95 11.08 8.00 -15.22
C LEU A 95 9.59 8.31 -15.31
N LYS A 96 9.20 9.59 -15.40
CA LYS A 96 7.80 9.98 -15.59
C LYS A 96 7.20 9.39 -16.86
N ALA A 97 7.91 9.43 -17.98
CA ALA A 97 7.45 8.85 -19.25
C ALA A 97 7.28 7.33 -19.16
N ALA A 98 8.27 6.63 -18.56
CA ALA A 98 8.20 5.20 -18.32
C ALA A 98 7.03 4.84 -17.39
N ALA A 99 6.87 5.54 -16.27
CA ALA A 99 5.78 5.33 -15.31
C ALA A 99 4.40 5.60 -15.95
N THR A 100 4.31 6.54 -16.90
CA THR A 100 3.08 6.76 -17.68
C THR A 100 2.73 5.54 -18.52
N THR A 101 3.73 4.96 -19.17
CA THR A 101 3.55 3.72 -19.95
C THR A 101 3.12 2.55 -19.08
N TRP A 102 3.78 2.36 -17.95
CA TRP A 102 3.44 1.29 -17.00
C TRP A 102 2.03 1.49 -16.40
N GLY A 103 1.66 2.73 -16.10
CA GLY A 103 0.31 3.08 -15.65
C GLY A 103 -0.75 2.73 -16.70
N LYS A 104 -0.53 3.08 -17.97
CA LYS A 104 -1.44 2.71 -19.08
C LYS A 104 -1.59 1.20 -19.23
N GLN A 105 -0.52 0.43 -19.04
CA GLN A 105 -0.55 -1.04 -19.09
C GLN A 105 -1.39 -1.62 -17.94
N LEU A 106 -1.20 -1.12 -16.72
CA LEU A 106 -2.02 -1.49 -15.56
C LEU A 106 -3.50 -1.12 -15.77
N HIS A 107 -3.76 0.08 -16.25
CA HIS A 107 -5.12 0.54 -16.56
C HIS A 107 -5.79 -0.33 -17.63
N ALA A 108 -5.08 -0.67 -18.70
CA ALA A 108 -5.55 -1.59 -19.74
C ALA A 108 -5.89 -2.98 -19.21
N ALA A 109 -5.18 -3.45 -18.19
CA ALA A 109 -5.48 -4.69 -17.46
C ALA A 109 -6.63 -4.56 -16.45
N GLY A 110 -7.20 -3.35 -16.29
CA GLY A 110 -8.33 -3.07 -15.40
C GLY A 110 -7.94 -2.71 -13.96
N LEU A 111 -6.65 -2.50 -13.68
CA LEU A 111 -6.21 -2.02 -12.38
C LEU A 111 -6.33 -0.48 -12.32
N ASN A 112 -6.57 0.05 -11.13
CA ASN A 112 -6.71 1.49 -10.89
C ASN A 112 -5.86 1.98 -9.71
N VAL A 113 -5.12 1.09 -9.04
CA VAL A 113 -4.18 1.43 -7.96
C VAL A 113 -2.88 0.66 -8.14
N ASN A 114 -1.73 1.32 -7.96
CA ASN A 114 -0.43 0.67 -7.85
C ASN A 114 0.17 0.94 -6.48
N LEU A 115 0.49 -0.10 -5.71
CA LEU A 115 1.16 0.00 -4.42
C LEU A 115 2.65 0.34 -4.61
N ALA A 116 2.92 1.42 -5.31
CA ALA A 116 4.20 2.04 -5.62
C ALA A 116 3.98 3.55 -5.86
N PRO A 117 4.99 4.41 -5.66
CA PRO A 117 6.42 4.11 -5.51
C PRO A 117 6.84 3.79 -4.07
N VAL A 118 8.03 3.17 -3.95
CA VAL A 118 8.76 3.08 -2.68
C VAL A 118 9.38 4.44 -2.40
N ALA A 119 8.92 5.12 -1.35
CA ALA A 119 9.37 6.44 -0.93
C ALA A 119 10.41 6.36 0.22
N ASP A 120 10.84 5.14 0.54
CA ASP A 120 11.85 4.89 1.55
C ASP A 120 13.22 5.37 1.09
N THR A 121 13.97 6.02 2.00
CA THR A 121 15.35 6.42 1.75
C THR A 121 16.30 5.53 2.55
N VAL A 122 17.12 4.75 1.87
CA VAL A 122 18.22 3.99 2.46
C VAL A 122 19.41 4.96 2.67
N PRO A 123 20.09 4.96 3.84
CA PRO A 123 21.07 5.99 4.15
C PRO A 123 22.31 6.03 3.24
N SER A 124 22.73 4.88 2.71
CA SER A 124 23.91 4.77 1.83
C SER A 124 23.95 3.45 1.08
N ALA A 125 24.74 3.40 0.01
CA ALA A 125 25.02 2.16 -0.73
C ALA A 125 25.68 1.08 0.17
N ALA A 126 26.53 1.49 1.11
CA ALA A 126 27.14 0.57 2.06
C ALA A 126 26.14 -0.04 3.05
N PHE A 127 25.06 0.69 3.40
CA PHE A 127 24.01 0.18 4.29
C PHE A 127 22.95 -0.64 3.55
N ALA A 128 22.76 -0.43 2.25
CA ALA A 128 21.71 -1.08 1.48
C ALA A 128 21.66 -2.61 1.62
N PRO A 129 22.79 -3.37 1.59
CA PRO A 129 22.77 -4.82 1.78
C PRO A 129 22.24 -5.27 3.15
N TYR A 130 22.32 -4.42 4.17
CA TYR A 130 21.85 -4.70 5.53
C TYR A 130 20.40 -4.28 5.76
N ASN A 131 19.85 -3.45 4.90
CA ASN A 131 18.44 -3.05 4.94
C ASN A 131 17.60 -4.10 4.19
N LEU A 132 17.25 -5.17 4.88
CA LEU A 132 16.59 -6.35 4.30
C LEU A 132 15.23 -6.09 3.63
N PRO A 133 14.38 -5.11 4.05
CA PRO A 133 13.11 -4.88 3.36
C PRO A 133 13.22 -4.10 2.05
N ILE A 134 14.17 -3.17 1.93
CA ILE A 134 14.26 -2.22 0.81
C ILE A 134 15.59 -2.35 0.07
N GLY A 135 16.72 -1.96 0.68
CA GLY A 135 18.03 -1.87 0.03
C GLY A 135 18.54 -3.20 -0.50
N TYR A 136 18.39 -4.28 0.25
CA TYR A 136 18.77 -5.64 -0.18
C TYR A 136 18.13 -6.06 -1.53
N TRP A 137 16.95 -5.51 -1.84
CA TRP A 137 16.17 -5.81 -3.03
C TRP A 137 16.20 -4.69 -4.08
N TYR A 138 17.07 -3.67 -3.91
CA TYR A 138 17.18 -2.53 -4.82
C TYR A 138 15.84 -1.80 -5.06
N ARG A 139 15.02 -1.68 -3.99
CA ARG A 139 13.69 -1.07 -4.04
C ARG A 139 13.71 0.44 -3.79
N GLU A 140 14.82 1.02 -3.31
CA GLU A 140 15.06 2.46 -3.15
C GLU A 140 15.42 3.12 -4.48
N TYR A 141 15.06 4.39 -4.66
CA TYR A 141 15.50 5.20 -5.81
C TYR A 141 16.91 5.78 -5.64
N GLY A 142 17.45 5.76 -4.43
CA GLY A 142 18.79 6.29 -4.11
C GLY A 142 18.95 6.50 -2.62
N TYR A 143 20.04 7.22 -2.26
CA TYR A 143 20.53 7.27 -0.90
C TYR A 143 20.38 8.64 -0.21
N THR A 144 19.76 9.60 -0.88
CA THR A 144 19.44 10.90 -0.29
C THR A 144 17.96 11.18 -0.38
N SER A 145 17.38 11.79 0.66
CA SER A 145 15.94 12.06 0.69
C SER A 145 15.48 13.08 -0.37
N TRP A 146 16.39 13.93 -0.88
CA TRP A 146 16.09 14.82 -1.99
C TRP A 146 15.97 14.08 -3.29
N HIS A 147 16.95 13.25 -3.62
CA HIS A 147 16.94 12.46 -4.85
C HIS A 147 15.73 11.52 -4.89
N VAL A 148 15.50 10.75 -3.79
CA VAL A 148 14.31 9.88 -3.70
C VAL A 148 13.02 10.67 -3.86
N ALA A 149 12.95 11.91 -3.33
CA ALA A 149 11.74 12.74 -3.46
C ALA A 149 11.47 13.15 -4.91
N ASP A 150 12.49 13.46 -5.69
CA ASP A 150 12.33 13.86 -7.09
C ASP A 150 11.91 12.68 -7.97
N GLU A 151 12.47 11.49 -7.74
CA GLU A 151 12.08 10.27 -8.46
C GLU A 151 10.68 9.80 -8.06
N VAL A 152 10.33 9.87 -6.79
CA VAL A 152 8.97 9.60 -6.30
C VAL A 152 7.95 10.54 -6.96
N ALA A 153 8.27 11.84 -7.09
CA ALA A 153 7.41 12.79 -7.77
C ALA A 153 7.21 12.46 -9.26
N ALA A 154 8.29 12.05 -9.93
CA ALA A 154 8.26 11.64 -11.33
C ALA A 154 7.39 10.37 -11.52
N PHE A 155 7.59 9.35 -10.69
CA PHE A 155 6.79 8.12 -10.73
C PHE A 155 5.31 8.38 -10.44
N VAL A 156 5.01 9.16 -9.39
CA VAL A 156 3.63 9.57 -9.03
C VAL A 156 2.95 10.28 -10.19
N SER A 157 3.63 11.27 -10.80
CA SER A 157 3.10 12.01 -11.95
C SER A 157 2.82 11.10 -13.14
N GLY A 158 3.74 10.17 -13.43
CA GLY A 158 3.60 9.23 -14.53
C GLY A 158 2.46 8.24 -14.31
N MET A 159 2.34 7.60 -13.13
CA MET A 159 1.26 6.67 -12.82
C MET A 159 -0.11 7.34 -12.96
N ARG A 160 -0.26 8.57 -12.43
CA ARG A 160 -1.50 9.34 -12.56
C ARG A 160 -1.83 9.66 -14.02
N ALA A 161 -0.84 10.08 -14.81
CA ALA A 161 -1.00 10.31 -16.24
C ALA A 161 -1.36 9.01 -17.01
N GLY A 162 -0.98 7.85 -16.49
CA GLY A 162 -1.37 6.54 -16.98
C GLY A 162 -2.75 6.06 -16.51
N GLY A 163 -3.48 6.84 -15.71
CA GLY A 163 -4.83 6.50 -15.22
C GLY A 163 -4.85 5.57 -13.99
N VAL A 164 -3.75 5.50 -13.22
CA VAL A 164 -3.61 4.64 -12.05
C VAL A 164 -3.17 5.45 -10.83
N ALA A 165 -3.84 5.27 -9.70
CA ALA A 165 -3.49 5.91 -8.45
C ALA A 165 -2.21 5.31 -7.86
N PRO A 166 -1.15 6.10 -7.61
CA PRO A 166 0.05 5.63 -6.92
C PRO A 166 -0.13 5.65 -5.41
N VAL A 167 0.57 4.75 -4.72
CA VAL A 167 0.62 4.64 -3.26
C VAL A 167 2.07 4.81 -2.81
N ALA A 168 2.39 5.91 -2.13
CA ALA A 168 3.74 6.10 -1.58
C ALA A 168 3.92 5.26 -0.31
N LYS A 169 5.03 4.50 -0.22
CA LYS A 169 5.27 3.53 0.85
C LYS A 169 6.74 3.48 1.27
N HIS A 170 7.04 3.15 2.49
CA HIS A 170 6.25 2.74 3.66
C HIS A 170 6.41 3.79 4.78
N PHE A 171 5.45 4.68 4.95
CA PHE A 171 5.54 5.81 5.88
C PHE A 171 5.75 5.34 7.34
N PRO A 172 6.58 5.99 8.15
CA PRO A 172 7.39 7.19 7.89
C PRO A 172 8.77 6.92 7.27
N GLY A 173 9.04 5.70 6.81
CA GLY A 173 10.25 5.27 6.11
C GLY A 173 10.82 3.98 6.67
N LEU A 174 11.02 2.96 5.80
CA LEU A 174 11.53 1.63 6.16
C LEU A 174 13.01 1.44 5.77
N GLY A 175 13.67 2.52 5.33
CA GLY A 175 15.04 2.47 4.82
C GLY A 175 16.14 2.30 5.88
N ARG A 176 15.82 2.29 7.19
CA ARG A 176 16.82 2.26 8.28
C ARG A 176 16.77 1.03 9.14
N VAL A 177 15.78 0.18 8.98
CA VAL A 177 15.73 -1.09 9.68
C VAL A 177 16.66 -2.11 9.03
N THR A 178 17.16 -3.06 9.84
CA THR A 178 18.01 -4.15 9.34
C THR A 178 17.24 -5.47 9.18
N LYS A 179 16.02 -5.55 9.71
CA LYS A 179 15.17 -6.74 9.60
C LYS A 179 13.93 -6.43 8.76
N ASN A 180 13.42 -7.42 8.04
CA ASN A 180 12.19 -7.30 7.28
C ASN A 180 10.97 -7.62 8.16
N THR A 181 9.97 -6.73 8.14
CA THR A 181 8.72 -6.88 8.90
C THR A 181 7.89 -8.09 8.47
N ASP A 182 8.06 -8.55 7.22
CA ASP A 182 7.34 -9.74 6.73
C ASP A 182 7.87 -11.04 7.32
N THR A 183 9.17 -11.08 7.65
CA THR A 183 9.87 -12.31 8.07
C THR A 183 10.36 -12.28 9.51
N SER A 184 10.28 -11.13 10.19
CA SER A 184 10.83 -10.92 11.53
C SER A 184 9.83 -10.21 12.44
N THR A 185 9.94 -10.49 13.75
CA THR A 185 9.30 -9.73 14.82
C THR A 185 10.27 -8.72 15.41
N ASN A 186 9.73 -7.77 16.19
CA ASN A 186 10.52 -6.75 16.89
C ASN A 186 11.44 -5.92 15.95
N VAL A 187 10.94 -5.63 14.75
CA VAL A 187 11.63 -4.76 13.80
C VAL A 187 11.48 -3.32 14.26
N LYS A 188 12.60 -2.67 14.56
CA LYS A 188 12.64 -1.32 15.13
C LYS A 188 13.50 -0.41 14.26
N ASP A 189 12.99 0.80 14.01
CA ASP A 189 13.76 1.95 13.60
C ASP A 189 14.04 2.79 14.85
N THR A 190 15.33 2.94 15.18
CA THR A 190 15.80 3.67 16.37
C THR A 190 16.31 5.06 16.04
N ILE A 191 16.21 5.49 14.78
CA ILE A 191 16.85 6.71 14.25
C ILE A 191 15.81 7.72 13.77
N THR A 192 14.76 7.26 13.08
CA THR A 192 13.78 8.15 12.47
C THR A 192 12.96 8.88 13.53
N THR A 193 13.02 10.20 13.51
CA THR A 193 12.23 11.09 14.38
C THR A 193 11.02 11.65 13.64
N ARG A 194 10.08 12.25 14.41
CA ARG A 194 8.86 12.89 13.86
C ARG A 194 9.16 13.92 12.76
N TYR A 195 10.26 14.64 12.85
CA TYR A 195 10.65 15.70 11.90
C TYR A 195 11.82 15.31 10.98
N SER A 196 12.13 14.02 10.89
CA SER A 196 13.21 13.51 10.06
C SER A 196 13.08 13.96 8.60
N VAL A 197 14.20 14.24 7.95
CA VAL A 197 14.29 14.58 6.51
C VAL A 197 13.75 13.45 5.61
N TYR A 198 13.64 12.25 6.13
CA TYR A 198 13.15 11.07 5.40
C TYR A 198 11.65 11.06 5.15
N ARG A 199 10.89 12.02 5.73
CA ARG A 199 9.51 12.32 5.33
C ARG A 199 9.40 13.03 3.98
N ARG A 200 10.50 13.62 3.50
CA ARG A 200 10.52 14.45 2.27
C ARG A 200 9.95 13.75 1.05
N PRO A 201 10.29 12.48 0.72
CA PRO A 201 9.70 11.78 -0.41
C PRO A 201 8.17 11.63 -0.31
N PHE A 202 7.64 11.42 0.89
CA PHE A 202 6.18 11.33 1.11
C PHE A 202 5.52 12.69 0.94
N ILE A 203 6.10 13.77 1.47
CA ILE A 203 5.63 15.14 1.27
C ILE A 203 5.61 15.48 -0.22
N ARG A 204 6.66 15.10 -0.95
CA ARG A 204 6.76 15.31 -2.38
C ARG A 204 5.71 14.50 -3.14
N ALA A 205 5.49 13.25 -2.78
CA ALA A 205 4.42 12.43 -3.36
C ALA A 205 3.03 13.09 -3.20
N MET A 206 2.73 13.61 -2.01
CA MET A 206 1.47 14.32 -1.75
C MET A 206 1.36 15.61 -2.58
N ALA A 207 2.42 16.40 -2.69
CA ALA A 207 2.45 17.61 -3.50
C ALA A 207 2.22 17.33 -5.00
N TYR A 208 2.61 16.13 -5.48
CA TYR A 208 2.38 15.68 -6.85
C TYR A 208 1.08 14.87 -7.02
N GLY A 209 0.27 14.85 -5.98
CA GLY A 209 -1.13 14.41 -6.03
C GLY A 209 -1.37 12.95 -5.71
N THR A 210 -0.44 12.27 -4.99
CA THR A 210 -0.83 10.98 -4.41
C THR A 210 -1.91 11.17 -3.36
N ARG A 211 -2.95 10.34 -3.43
CA ARG A 211 -4.06 10.30 -2.47
C ARG A 211 -3.99 9.06 -1.59
N TRP A 212 -2.85 8.36 -1.60
CA TRP A 212 -2.65 7.12 -0.87
C TRP A 212 -1.28 7.08 -0.23
N ILE A 213 -1.23 6.79 1.06
CA ILE A 213 0.01 6.53 1.81
C ILE A 213 -0.11 5.17 2.50
N MET A 214 0.88 4.30 2.30
CA MET A 214 0.98 3.04 3.03
C MET A 214 1.86 3.21 4.26
N VAL A 215 1.36 2.75 5.42
CA VAL A 215 2.09 2.82 6.70
C VAL A 215 2.86 1.54 6.94
N SER A 216 4.13 1.67 7.31
CA SER A 216 5.05 0.59 7.64
C SER A 216 4.67 -0.15 8.93
N ASN A 217 4.90 -1.46 8.97
CA ASN A 217 4.69 -2.30 10.14
C ASN A 217 5.82 -2.21 11.21
N ALA A 218 6.89 -1.44 10.99
CA ALA A 218 7.98 -1.29 11.97
C ALA A 218 7.56 -0.48 13.21
N ILE A 219 8.33 -0.60 14.29
CA ILE A 219 8.25 0.25 15.49
C ILE A 219 9.26 1.39 15.33
N TYR A 220 8.82 2.63 15.51
CA TYR A 220 9.66 3.82 15.43
C TYR A 220 9.92 4.38 16.83
N THR A 221 11.03 3.97 17.46
CA THR A 221 11.24 4.21 18.89
C THR A 221 11.38 5.68 19.27
N GLN A 222 11.80 6.55 18.33
CA GLN A 222 11.89 7.99 18.52
C GLN A 222 10.58 8.75 18.22
N ILE A 223 9.52 8.02 17.81
CA ILE A 223 8.18 8.57 17.50
C ILE A 223 7.14 7.99 18.45
N ASP A 224 7.03 6.68 18.48
CA ASP A 224 6.10 5.91 19.30
C ASP A 224 6.73 4.53 19.62
N PRO A 225 7.43 4.41 20.76
CA PRO A 225 8.16 3.19 21.12
C PRO A 225 7.25 2.01 21.48
N TYR A 226 5.96 2.25 21.72
CA TYR A 226 5.03 1.27 22.24
C TYR A 226 4.16 0.61 21.19
N HIS A 227 4.08 1.20 19.98
CA HIS A 227 3.21 0.71 18.93
C HIS A 227 3.97 0.46 17.62
N VAL A 228 3.56 -0.59 16.89
CA VAL A 228 3.91 -0.71 15.47
C VAL A 228 3.21 0.39 14.67
N GLY A 229 3.79 0.81 13.55
CA GLY A 229 3.30 1.92 12.75
C GLY A 229 1.78 1.95 12.54
N PRO A 230 1.12 0.85 12.10
CA PRO A 230 -0.32 0.84 11.86
C PRO A 230 -1.20 0.89 13.13
N PHE A 231 -0.60 0.80 14.33
CA PHE A 231 -1.32 0.96 15.61
C PHE A 231 -0.98 2.27 16.31
N SER A 232 -0.11 3.10 15.73
CA SER A 232 0.35 4.35 16.32
C SER A 232 -0.55 5.54 15.95
N PRO A 233 -1.33 6.11 16.88
CA PRO A 233 -2.03 7.37 16.66
C PRO A 233 -1.08 8.52 16.34
N THR A 234 0.14 8.50 16.88
CA THR A 234 1.16 9.51 16.60
C THR A 234 1.53 9.51 15.12
N ILE A 235 1.79 8.33 14.52
CA ILE A 235 2.13 8.22 13.09
C ILE A 235 0.93 8.58 12.23
N MET A 236 -0.26 8.05 12.54
CA MET A 236 -1.41 8.16 11.66
C MET A 236 -2.14 9.50 11.78
N LYS A 237 -2.42 9.95 13.01
CA LYS A 237 -3.18 11.19 13.27
C LYS A 237 -2.26 12.39 13.36
N THR A 238 -1.21 12.32 14.22
CA THR A 238 -0.38 13.49 14.43
C THR A 238 0.50 13.75 13.23
N MET A 239 1.28 12.78 12.76
CA MET A 239 2.21 13.03 11.64
C MET A 239 1.50 13.16 10.31
N LEU A 240 0.68 12.16 9.88
CA LEU A 240 0.05 12.21 8.56
C LEU A 240 -1.07 13.25 8.47
N ARG A 241 -2.02 13.23 9.42
CA ARG A 241 -3.21 14.11 9.32
C ARG A 241 -2.91 15.53 9.76
N HIS A 242 -2.31 15.72 10.94
CA HIS A 242 -2.08 17.07 11.48
C HIS A 242 -0.84 17.74 10.87
N ASP A 243 0.35 17.12 10.98
CA ASP A 243 1.59 17.80 10.55
C ASP A 243 1.73 17.93 9.05
N LEU A 244 1.28 16.91 8.29
CA LEU A 244 1.41 16.87 6.84
C LEU A 244 0.10 17.23 6.10
N GLY A 245 -1.00 17.41 6.81
CA GLY A 245 -2.29 17.76 6.21
C GLY A 245 -2.82 16.71 5.23
N PHE A 246 -2.41 15.44 5.37
CA PHE A 246 -2.83 14.39 4.44
C PHE A 246 -4.30 14.03 4.63
N THR A 247 -5.10 14.15 3.59
CA THR A 247 -6.55 13.90 3.60
C THR A 247 -6.97 12.67 2.80
N GLY A 248 -6.00 11.91 2.24
CA GLY A 248 -6.26 10.73 1.43
C GLY A 248 -6.21 9.42 2.24
N ILE A 249 -6.30 8.30 1.54
CA ILE A 249 -6.33 6.95 2.12
C ILE A 249 -5.02 6.61 2.81
N VAL A 250 -5.08 6.31 4.10
CA VAL A 250 -4.01 5.66 4.86
C VAL A 250 -4.24 4.16 4.79
N VAL A 251 -3.49 3.48 3.92
CA VAL A 251 -3.54 2.03 3.80
C VAL A 251 -2.46 1.38 4.68
N SER A 252 -2.75 0.25 5.30
CA SER A 252 -1.72 -0.54 6.00
C SER A 252 -0.83 -1.27 5.00
N ASP A 253 0.40 -1.60 5.40
CA ASP A 253 1.11 -2.74 4.85
C ASP A 253 0.36 -4.04 5.20
N ASP A 254 0.84 -5.23 4.77
CA ASP A 254 0.09 -6.46 5.02
C ASP A 254 -0.15 -6.72 6.51
N MET A 255 -1.41 -6.72 6.90
CA MET A 255 -1.84 -6.91 8.27
C MET A 255 -2.06 -8.38 8.63
N CYS A 256 -1.95 -9.30 7.68
CA CYS A 256 -2.30 -10.70 7.91
C CYS A 256 -1.08 -11.62 7.99
N ASN A 257 -0.16 -11.53 7.04
CA ASN A 257 1.00 -12.44 6.99
C ASN A 257 2.29 -11.83 7.53
N ALA A 258 2.39 -10.50 7.71
CA ALA A 258 3.59 -9.89 8.26
C ALA A 258 3.94 -10.48 9.63
N LYS A 259 5.14 -11.05 9.74
CA LYS A 259 5.64 -11.71 10.97
C LYS A 259 5.71 -10.73 12.14
N GLN A 260 6.03 -9.46 11.86
CA GLN A 260 6.04 -8.38 12.86
C GLN A 260 4.73 -8.30 13.65
N LEU A 261 3.60 -8.60 13.02
CA LEU A 261 2.28 -8.49 13.63
C LEU A 261 1.80 -9.80 14.27
N SER A 262 2.58 -10.88 14.20
CA SER A 262 2.19 -12.22 14.74
C SER A 262 1.79 -12.23 16.21
N PRO A 263 2.26 -11.33 17.10
CA PRO A 263 1.80 -11.31 18.50
C PRO A 263 0.30 -10.94 18.68
N TRP A 264 -0.34 -10.35 17.68
CA TRP A 264 -1.75 -9.94 17.76
C TRP A 264 -2.64 -10.82 16.89
N SER A 265 -3.84 -11.15 17.38
CA SER A 265 -4.87 -11.82 16.58
C SER A 265 -5.34 -10.91 15.43
N TYR A 266 -5.87 -11.48 14.35
CA TYR A 266 -6.42 -10.71 13.23
C TYR A 266 -7.48 -9.69 13.66
N ALA A 267 -8.35 -10.06 14.60
CA ALA A 267 -9.36 -9.18 15.19
C ALA A 267 -8.73 -7.99 15.92
N THR A 268 -7.67 -8.23 16.69
CA THR A 268 -6.95 -7.18 17.41
C THR A 268 -6.23 -6.24 16.44
N ARG A 269 -5.54 -6.80 15.43
CA ARG A 269 -4.87 -5.99 14.38
C ARG A 269 -5.85 -5.03 13.72
N ALA A 270 -7.01 -5.53 13.29
CA ALA A 270 -8.02 -4.74 12.62
C ALA A 270 -8.57 -3.61 13.52
N LYS A 271 -8.95 -3.93 14.77
CA LYS A 271 -9.44 -2.92 15.72
C LYS A 271 -8.40 -1.85 16.02
N ASN A 272 -7.15 -2.24 16.26
CA ASN A 272 -6.07 -1.30 16.56
C ASN A 272 -5.79 -0.36 15.38
N PHE A 273 -5.79 -0.89 14.14
CA PHE A 273 -5.59 -0.10 12.94
C PHE A 273 -6.62 1.03 12.79
N PHE A 274 -7.93 0.71 12.90
CA PHE A 274 -8.97 1.74 12.79
C PHE A 274 -9.01 2.66 14.01
N ASN A 275 -8.67 2.19 15.20
CA ASN A 275 -8.53 3.03 16.39
C ASN A 275 -7.39 4.04 16.23
N ALA A 276 -6.30 3.66 15.60
CA ALA A 276 -5.17 4.55 15.32
C ALA A 276 -5.45 5.58 14.22
N GLY A 277 -6.51 5.43 13.43
CA GLY A 277 -6.90 6.36 12.36
C GLY A 277 -6.60 5.86 10.95
N GLY A 278 -6.41 4.54 10.77
CA GLY A 278 -6.26 3.93 9.45
C GLY A 278 -7.55 3.97 8.64
N THR A 279 -7.40 4.02 7.31
CA THR A 279 -8.53 4.11 6.38
C THR A 279 -8.81 2.79 5.68
N MET A 280 -7.78 2.06 5.25
CA MET A 280 -7.94 0.81 4.51
C MET A 280 -6.94 -0.23 4.98
N MET A 281 -7.42 -1.27 5.64
CA MET A 281 -6.60 -2.42 6.02
C MET A 281 -6.33 -3.32 4.81
N LEU A 282 -5.06 -3.61 4.52
CA LEU A 282 -4.63 -4.62 3.54
C LEU A 282 -4.42 -5.97 4.22
N CYS A 283 -4.99 -7.02 3.67
CA CYS A 283 -4.84 -8.40 4.13
C CYS A 283 -4.61 -9.32 2.93
N VAL A 284 -3.41 -9.86 2.76
CA VAL A 284 -3.09 -10.77 1.66
C VAL A 284 -3.65 -12.19 1.90
N ASN A 285 -4.04 -12.53 3.12
CA ASN A 285 -4.62 -13.83 3.48
C ASN A 285 -6.15 -13.77 3.42
N ALA A 286 -6.74 -14.22 2.33
CA ALA A 286 -8.19 -14.23 2.15
C ALA A 286 -8.93 -15.02 3.24
N ALA A 287 -8.34 -16.11 3.77
CA ALA A 287 -8.95 -16.91 4.83
C ALA A 287 -9.11 -16.16 6.17
N ALA A 288 -8.35 -15.09 6.40
CA ALA A 288 -8.49 -14.26 7.60
C ALA A 288 -9.65 -13.26 7.51
N ILE A 289 -10.16 -12.97 6.32
CA ILE A 289 -11.18 -11.94 6.08
C ILE A 289 -12.48 -12.17 6.87
N PRO A 290 -13.08 -13.37 6.93
CA PRO A 290 -14.30 -13.57 7.71
C PRO A 290 -14.14 -13.21 9.18
N THR A 291 -13.03 -13.61 9.80
CA THR A 291 -12.70 -13.28 11.20
C THR A 291 -12.55 -11.77 11.41
N ILE A 292 -11.84 -11.10 10.50
CA ILE A 292 -11.64 -9.64 10.54
C ILE A 292 -12.98 -8.92 10.38
N HIS A 293 -13.77 -9.29 9.39
CA HIS A 293 -15.09 -8.71 9.12
C HIS A 293 -16.02 -8.84 10.32
N GLN A 294 -16.16 -10.05 10.86
CA GLN A 294 -16.99 -10.30 12.04
C GLN A 294 -16.53 -9.46 13.25
N ALA A 295 -15.22 -9.39 13.51
CA ALA A 295 -14.67 -8.62 14.61
C ALA A 295 -14.97 -7.11 14.49
N LEU A 296 -14.82 -6.55 13.27
CA LEU A 296 -15.11 -5.13 13.01
C LEU A 296 -16.62 -4.83 13.15
N VAL A 297 -17.48 -5.69 12.59
CA VAL A 297 -18.95 -5.53 12.70
C VAL A 297 -19.40 -5.62 14.16
N SER A 298 -18.90 -6.60 14.92
CA SER A 298 -19.23 -6.75 16.35
C SER A 298 -18.75 -5.56 17.15
N ALA A 299 -17.53 -5.06 16.92
CA ALA A 299 -17.00 -3.88 17.61
C ALA A 299 -17.80 -2.60 17.27
N ALA A 300 -18.20 -2.43 16.02
CA ALA A 300 -19.02 -1.29 15.59
C ALA A 300 -20.44 -1.32 16.19
N LYS A 301 -21.03 -2.51 16.35
CA LYS A 301 -22.31 -2.67 17.05
C LYS A 301 -22.22 -2.38 18.53
N ALA A 302 -21.11 -2.75 19.16
CA ALA A 302 -20.92 -2.57 20.61
C ALA A 302 -20.46 -1.17 20.99
N SER A 303 -19.90 -0.36 20.07
CA SER A 303 -19.32 0.95 20.36
C SER A 303 -19.67 1.97 19.27
N PRO A 304 -20.57 2.95 19.58
CA PRO A 304 -20.86 4.05 18.66
C PRO A 304 -19.61 4.85 18.24
N SER A 305 -18.65 5.04 19.15
CA SER A 305 -17.40 5.74 18.84
C SER A 305 -16.50 4.95 17.88
N PHE A 306 -16.46 3.61 17.97
CA PHE A 306 -15.75 2.78 17.03
C PHE A 306 -16.46 2.74 15.66
N ARG A 307 -17.80 2.66 15.68
CA ARG A 307 -18.60 2.75 14.46
C ARG A 307 -18.31 4.03 13.69
N ALA A 308 -18.31 5.19 14.37
CA ALA A 308 -17.99 6.47 13.75
C ALA A 308 -16.62 6.47 13.06
N LYS A 309 -15.61 5.77 13.60
CA LYS A 309 -14.30 5.62 12.96
C LYS A 309 -14.36 4.78 11.67
N ILE A 310 -15.12 3.69 11.68
CA ILE A 310 -15.33 2.85 10.49
C ILE A 310 -16.11 3.62 9.43
N ASP A 311 -17.15 4.34 9.80
CA ASP A 311 -17.97 5.14 8.87
C ASP A 311 -17.13 6.27 8.25
N ALA A 312 -16.30 6.97 9.06
CA ALA A 312 -15.36 7.97 8.55
C ALA A 312 -14.33 7.40 7.58
N ALA A 313 -13.75 6.23 7.90
CA ALA A 313 -12.81 5.54 7.00
C ALA A 313 -13.48 5.13 5.68
N ALA A 314 -14.71 4.63 5.73
CA ALA A 314 -15.48 4.28 4.54
C ALA A 314 -15.79 5.51 3.68
N LEU A 315 -16.20 6.62 4.30
CA LEU A 315 -16.47 7.89 3.62
C LEU A 315 -15.23 8.42 2.91
N GLU A 316 -14.06 8.38 3.56
CA GLU A 316 -12.79 8.79 2.96
C GLU A 316 -12.43 7.96 1.71
N VAL A 317 -12.68 6.63 1.75
CA VAL A 317 -12.52 5.76 0.58
C VAL A 317 -13.44 6.18 -0.56
N LEU A 318 -14.71 6.50 -0.27
CA LEU A 318 -15.68 6.95 -1.28
C LEU A 318 -15.30 8.32 -1.87
N GLN A 319 -14.93 9.28 -1.04
CA GLN A 319 -14.47 10.61 -1.47
C GLN A 319 -13.22 10.54 -2.35
N THR A 320 -12.29 9.65 -2.02
CA THR A 320 -11.09 9.44 -2.83
C THR A 320 -11.43 8.88 -4.22
N ARG A 321 -12.48 8.08 -4.36
CA ARG A 321 -12.94 7.57 -5.68
C ARG A 321 -13.50 8.65 -6.59
N VAL A 322 -14.22 9.61 -6.03
CA VAL A 322 -14.81 10.70 -6.81
C VAL A 322 -13.76 11.68 -7.33
N GLY A 323 -12.62 11.77 -6.64
CA GLY A 323 -11.53 12.69 -7.01
C GLY A 323 -10.40 12.06 -7.83
N GLN A 324 -10.58 10.85 -8.38
CA GLN A 324 -9.58 10.14 -9.20
C GLN A 324 -9.97 10.09 -10.67
#